data_4a0ed624788d42deba4309ccbbe9f850
#
_entry.id   4a0ed624788d42deba4309ccbbe9f850
#
_cell.length_a   1.000
_cell.length_b   1.000
_cell.length_c   1.000
_cell.angle_alpha   90.00
_cell.angle_beta   90.00
_cell.angle_gamma   90.00
#
_symmetry.space_group_name_H-M   'P 1'
#
loop_
_entity.id
_entity.type
_entity.pdbx_description
1 polymer ?
#
loop_
_entity_poly.entity_id
_entity_poly.type
_entity_poly.pdbx_seq_one_letter_code
_entity_poly.pdbx_strand_id
1 'polypeptide(L)' 'MCGERRVVVENLEKTYSEAPVSIGLASNGSVIEVLASPSGSFTIILTRPNGVACVMAAGENWENLPKRLAGAQT' A
#
# COMPACT_ATOMS: atom_id res chain seq x y z
N MET A 1 9.92 3.99 -9.34
CA MET A 1 10.66 4.46 -8.16
C MET A 1 10.78 3.32 -7.16
N CYS A 2 11.99 3.03 -6.76
CA CYS A 2 12.28 1.97 -5.81
C CYS A 2 13.29 2.46 -4.80
N GLY A 3 13.30 1.84 -3.63
CA GLY A 3 14.24 2.17 -2.58
C GLY A 3 14.02 1.30 -1.36
N GLU A 4 14.81 1.51 -0.32
CA GLU A 4 14.62 0.81 0.93
C GLU A 4 13.22 1.12 1.46
N ARG A 5 12.48 0.10 1.92
CA ARG A 5 11.09 0.27 2.33
C ARG A 5 10.91 1.39 3.35
N ARG A 6 11.78 1.44 4.36
CA ARG A 6 11.66 2.46 5.40
C ARG A 6 11.71 3.87 4.82
N VAL A 7 12.62 4.09 3.87
CA VAL A 7 12.78 5.40 3.24
C VAL A 7 11.57 5.75 2.38
N VAL A 8 11.06 4.77 1.62
CA VAL A 8 9.88 4.98 0.77
C VAL A 8 8.68 5.34 1.64
N VAL A 9 8.44 4.59 2.72
CA VAL A 9 7.31 4.84 3.62
C VAL A 9 7.44 6.20 4.30
N GLU A 10 8.63 6.57 4.76
CA GLU A 10 8.84 7.87 5.38
C GLU A 10 8.57 9.02 4.40
N ASN A 11 9.00 8.87 3.16
CA ASN A 11 8.77 9.88 2.14
C ASN A 11 7.28 10.07 1.85
N LEU A 12 6.54 8.97 1.77
CA LEU A 12 5.10 9.04 1.53
C LEU A 12 4.37 9.68 2.72
N GLU A 13 4.82 9.40 3.92
CA GLU A 13 4.25 10.03 5.12
C GLU A 13 4.51 11.53 5.12
N LYS A 14 5.75 11.94 4.88
CA LYS A 14 6.13 13.35 4.92
C LYS A 14 5.50 14.17 3.81
N THR A 15 5.42 13.58 2.62
CA THR A 15 4.97 14.33 1.44
C THR A 15 3.45 14.34 1.32
N TYR A 16 2.80 13.21 1.61
CA TYR A 16 1.37 13.04 1.37
C TYR A 16 0.57 12.69 2.62
N SER A 17 1.20 12.58 3.76
CA SER A 17 0.54 12.12 4.99
C SER A 17 -0.07 10.73 4.82
N GLU A 18 0.55 9.90 4.01
CA GLU A 18 0.09 8.52 3.78
C GLU A 18 0.69 7.57 4.80
N ALA A 19 -0.11 6.61 5.23
CA ALA A 19 0.31 5.56 6.14
C ALA A 19 -0.26 4.22 5.67
N PRO A 20 0.41 3.10 5.96
CA PRO A 20 -0.10 1.80 5.55
C PRO A 20 -1.49 1.54 6.11
N VAL A 21 -2.42 1.16 5.24
CA VAL A 21 -3.80 0.84 5.61
C VAL A 21 -4.18 -0.60 5.26
N SER A 22 -3.44 -1.24 4.37
CA SER A 22 -3.68 -2.64 3.98
C SER A 22 -2.36 -3.29 3.63
N ILE A 23 -2.27 -4.60 3.85
CA ILE A 23 -1.05 -5.34 3.57
C ILE A 23 -1.42 -6.74 3.10
N GLY A 24 -0.66 -7.26 2.16
CA GLY A 24 -0.81 -8.61 1.67
C GLY A 24 0.53 -9.25 1.39
N LEU A 25 0.60 -10.56 1.55
CA LEU A 25 1.81 -11.33 1.25
C LEU A 25 1.61 -12.09 -0.05
N ALA A 26 2.42 -11.76 -1.04
CA ALA A 26 2.37 -12.46 -2.32
C ALA A 26 3.04 -13.83 -2.22
N SER A 27 2.66 -14.75 -3.11
CA SER A 27 3.18 -16.11 -3.06
C SER A 27 4.68 -16.22 -3.29
N ASN A 28 5.28 -15.20 -3.91
CA ASN A 28 6.72 -15.19 -4.15
C ASN A 28 7.52 -14.58 -2.98
N GLY A 29 6.86 -14.27 -1.86
CA GLY A 29 7.50 -13.68 -0.68
C GLY A 29 7.52 -12.16 -0.67
N SER A 30 7.04 -11.52 -1.71
CA SER A 30 6.95 -10.06 -1.73
C SER A 30 5.76 -9.60 -0.90
N VAL A 31 5.88 -8.39 -0.33
CA VAL A 31 4.81 -7.79 0.48
C VAL A 31 4.21 -6.64 -0.31
N ILE A 32 2.89 -6.64 -0.43
CA ILE A 32 2.16 -5.56 -1.11
C ILE A 32 1.47 -4.75 -0.03
N GLU A 33 1.66 -3.43 -0.09
CA GLU A 33 1.04 -2.53 0.87
C GLU A 33 0.33 -1.39 0.15
N VAL A 34 -0.81 -1.01 0.70
CA VAL A 34 -1.50 0.22 0.29
C VAL A 34 -1.29 1.23 1.40
N LEU A 35 -0.76 2.39 1.03
CA LEU A 35 -0.65 3.53 1.93
C LEU A 35 -1.67 4.57 1.48
N ALA A 36 -2.37 5.16 2.42
CA ALA A 36 -3.41 6.14 2.11
C ALA A 36 -3.38 7.28 3.12
N SER A 37 -3.85 8.44 2.68
CA SER A 37 -3.95 9.63 3.50
C SER A 37 -5.40 9.94 3.86
N PRO A 38 -5.63 10.77 4.89
CA PRO A 38 -6.99 11.21 5.21
C PRO A 38 -7.68 11.95 4.06
N SER A 39 -6.90 12.57 3.17
CA SER A 39 -7.46 13.29 2.02
C SER A 39 -7.77 12.37 0.84
N GLY A 40 -7.41 11.10 0.92
CA GLY A 40 -7.73 10.13 -0.12
C GLY A 40 -6.61 9.83 -1.09
N SER A 41 -5.45 10.45 -0.98
CA SER A 41 -4.33 10.04 -1.82
C SER A 41 -3.86 8.65 -1.40
N PHE A 42 -3.36 7.86 -2.35
CA PHE A 42 -2.87 6.54 -2.03
C PHE A 42 -1.68 6.15 -2.89
N THR A 43 -0.91 5.22 -2.38
CA THR A 43 0.23 4.64 -3.08
C THR A 43 0.25 3.14 -2.78
N ILE A 44 0.48 2.34 -3.80
CA ILE A 44 0.64 0.89 -3.64
C ILE A 44 2.11 0.58 -3.86
N ILE A 45 2.73 -0.07 -2.88
CA ILE A 45 4.13 -0.46 -2.98
C ILE A 45 4.26 -1.97 -2.88
N LEU A 46 5.28 -2.49 -3.56
CA LEU A 46 5.65 -3.90 -3.47
C LEU A 46 7.07 -3.97 -2.92
N THR A 47 7.22 -4.65 -1.78
CA THR A 47 8.53 -4.82 -1.15
C THR A 47 9.01 -6.25 -1.39
N ARG A 48 10.16 -6.39 -2.01
CA ARG A 48 10.76 -7.69 -2.27
C ARG A 48 11.42 -8.26 -1.01
N PRO A 49 11.68 -9.57 -0.97
CA PRO A 49 12.34 -10.17 0.19
C PRO A 49 13.67 -9.51 0.57
N ASN A 50 14.35 -8.89 -0.38
CA ASN A 50 15.62 -8.19 -0.10
C ASN A 50 15.42 -6.81 0.55
N GLY A 51 14.18 -6.40 0.80
CA GLY A 51 13.88 -5.12 1.45
C GLY A 51 13.68 -3.94 0.50
N VAL A 52 13.84 -4.14 -0.79
CA VAL A 52 13.64 -3.07 -1.78
C VAL A 52 12.15 -2.95 -2.09
N ALA A 53 11.62 -1.75 -1.86
CA ALA A 53 10.22 -1.43 -2.14
C ALA A 53 10.12 -0.58 -3.40
N CYS A 54 9.17 -0.91 -4.26
CA CYS A 54 8.92 -0.17 -5.50
C CYS A 54 7.47 0.32 -5.52
N VAL A 55 7.27 1.54 -6.02
CA VAL A 55 5.92 2.06 -6.22
C VAL A 55 5.31 1.40 -7.44
N MET A 56 4.16 0.78 -7.26
CA MET A 56 3.44 0.08 -8.31
C MET A 56 2.33 0.93 -8.91
N ALA A 57 1.67 1.73 -8.08
CA ALA A 57 0.58 2.59 -8.50
C ALA A 57 0.38 3.69 -7.48
N ALA A 58 -0.18 4.79 -7.91
CA ALA A 58 -0.53 5.90 -7.04
C ALA A 58 -1.73 6.62 -7.62
N GLY A 59 -2.51 7.25 -6.77
CA GLY A 59 -3.69 7.96 -7.22
C GLY A 59 -4.37 8.68 -6.08
N GLU A 60 -5.65 8.99 -6.30
CA GLU A 60 -6.45 9.71 -5.32
C GLU A 60 -7.82 9.04 -5.18
N ASN A 61 -8.57 9.54 -4.23
CA ASN A 61 -9.93 9.04 -3.96
C ASN A 61 -9.96 7.58 -3.50
N TRP A 62 -8.98 7.23 -2.66
CA TRP A 62 -8.98 5.89 -2.06
C TRP A 62 -10.19 5.73 -1.16
N GLU A 63 -10.92 4.61 -1.33
CA GLU A 63 -12.05 4.27 -0.48
C GLU A 63 -11.96 2.80 -0.09
N ASN A 64 -12.22 2.54 1.18
CA ASN A 64 -12.35 1.17 1.64
C ASN A 64 -13.81 0.75 1.46
N LEU A 65 -14.02 -0.36 0.76
CA LEU A 65 -15.36 -0.89 0.60
C LEU A 65 -15.81 -1.56 1.89
N PRO A 66 -17.12 -1.54 2.19
CA PRO A 66 -17.64 -2.27 3.34
C PRO A 66 -17.32 -3.75 3.21
N LYS A 67 -16.99 -4.39 4.34
CA LYS A 67 -16.72 -5.82 4.34
C LYS A 67 -18.00 -6.57 4.06
N ARG A 68 -17.98 -7.48 3.08
CA ARG A 68 -19.11 -8.33 2.76
C ARG A 68 -19.03 -9.62 3.54
N LEU A 69 -20.21 -10.19 3.85
CA LEU A 69 -20.28 -11.53 4.40
C LEU A 69 -19.84 -12.51 3.33
N ALA A 70 -19.05 -13.52 3.73
CA ALA A 70 -18.52 -14.48 2.78
C ALA A 70 -19.63 -15.17 1.98
N GLY A 71 -20.74 -15.52 2.63
CA GLY A 71 -21.86 -16.14 1.96
C GLY A 71 -22.55 -15.26 0.93
N ALA A 72 -22.45 -13.95 1.07
CA ALA A 72 -23.08 -13.02 0.15
C ALA A 72 -22.29 -12.85 -1.14
N GLN A 73 -21.07 -13.33 -1.16
CA GLN A 73 -20.18 -13.19 -2.32
C GLN A 73 -20.26 -14.35 -3.28
N THR A 74 -20.84 -15.42 -2.87
CA THR A 74 -20.88 -16.66 -3.66
C THR A 74 -22.27 -17.02 -4.19
#